data_1ac2e1c70499d723b7fd53c070b5116b
#
_entry.id   1ac2e1c70499d723b7fd53c070b5116b
#
_cell.length_a   1.000
_cell.length_b   1.000
_cell.length_c   1.000
_cell.angle_alpha   90.00
_cell.angle_beta   90.00
_cell.angle_gamma   90.00
#
_symmetry.space_group_name_H-M   'P 1'
#
loop_
_entity.id
_entity.type
_entity.pdbx_description
1 polymer ?
#
loop_
_entity_poly.entity_id
_entity_poly.type
_entity_poly.pdbx_seq_one_letter_code
_entity_poly.pdbx_strand_id
1 'polypeptide(L)'
;MKIGIISDTHRNIKSIDKAISYLKECDLIIHAGDNIDDAEYIYYATDVDVKCVKGNCDLYNIDEPYELTFLVKDKKFFLCHGHQHDVKWGYDSLIKVAKDNNVDIVVYGHTHIPVYKTIDNVTFINPGSLTYPRGESDKSFGILTIDDDISYEEIKI
;
A
#
# COMPACT_ATOMS: atom_id res chain seq x y z
N MET A 1 0.74 -16.52 -4.40
CA MET A 1 0.56 -15.22 -5.06
C MET A 1 1.33 -14.18 -4.27
N LYS A 2 2.23 -13.45 -4.94
CA LYS A 2 3.04 -12.38 -4.33
C LYS A 2 2.49 -11.02 -4.71
N ILE A 3 2.36 -10.11 -3.75
CA ILE A 3 1.85 -8.75 -3.94
C ILE A 3 2.87 -7.77 -3.41
N GLY A 4 3.40 -6.90 -4.26
CA GLY A 4 4.22 -5.78 -3.84
C GLY A 4 3.34 -4.67 -3.28
N ILE A 5 3.66 -4.14 -2.11
CA ILE A 5 2.90 -3.05 -1.47
C ILE A 5 3.83 -1.87 -1.25
N ILE A 6 3.53 -0.75 -1.86
CA ILE A 6 4.32 0.49 -1.77
C ILE A 6 3.41 1.67 -1.47
N SER A 7 3.97 2.75 -0.94
CA SER A 7 3.29 4.02 -0.67
C SER A 7 4.28 5.15 -0.54
N ASP A 8 3.78 6.38 -0.64
CA ASP A 8 4.53 7.59 -0.29
C ASP A 8 5.88 7.67 -1.01
N THR A 9 5.83 7.45 -2.34
CA THR A 9 7.00 7.42 -3.25
C THR A 9 7.55 8.81 -3.56
N HIS A 10 6.70 9.84 -3.54
CA HIS A 10 7.05 11.25 -3.66
C HIS A 10 8.04 11.57 -4.80
N ARG A 11 7.83 10.97 -5.97
CA ARG A 11 8.63 11.17 -7.21
C ARG A 11 10.12 10.85 -7.05
N ASN A 12 10.46 10.00 -6.10
CA ASN A 12 11.85 9.59 -5.88
C ASN A 12 12.19 8.35 -6.70
N ILE A 13 12.43 8.55 -7.99
CA ILE A 13 12.75 7.47 -8.94
C ILE A 13 13.91 6.60 -8.43
N LYS A 14 14.95 7.20 -7.83
CA LYS A 14 16.09 6.44 -7.29
C LYS A 14 15.71 5.45 -6.20
N SER A 15 14.73 5.80 -5.37
CA SER A 15 14.22 4.86 -4.34
C SER A 15 13.31 3.81 -4.96
N ILE A 16 12.48 4.21 -5.94
CA ILE A 16 11.62 3.28 -6.68
C ILE A 16 12.47 2.25 -7.42
N ASP A 17 13.52 2.67 -8.13
CA ASP A 17 14.43 1.77 -8.87
C ASP A 17 15.03 0.67 -8.01
N LYS A 18 15.31 0.96 -6.73
CA LYS A 18 15.78 -0.07 -5.79
C LYS A 18 14.73 -1.13 -5.49
N ALA A 19 13.45 -0.76 -5.52
CA ALA A 19 12.35 -1.68 -5.28
C ALA A 19 11.98 -2.50 -6.53
N ILE A 20 12.26 -2.00 -7.74
CA ILE A 20 11.87 -2.62 -9.03
C ILE A 20 12.31 -4.08 -9.14
N SER A 21 13.53 -4.42 -8.67
CA SER A 21 14.03 -5.80 -8.74
C SER A 21 13.20 -6.81 -7.94
N TYR A 22 12.50 -6.34 -6.89
CA TYR A 22 11.59 -7.14 -6.08
C TYR A 22 10.18 -7.11 -6.66
N LEU A 23 9.72 -5.91 -7.07
CA LEU A 23 8.36 -5.69 -7.56
C LEU A 23 8.06 -6.45 -8.86
N LYS A 24 9.02 -6.58 -9.75
CA LYS A 24 8.87 -7.35 -11.00
C LYS A 24 8.67 -8.86 -10.78
N GLU A 25 8.98 -9.39 -9.61
CA GLU A 25 8.75 -10.78 -9.23
C GLU A 25 7.37 -10.98 -8.55
N CYS A 26 6.56 -9.91 -8.49
CA CYS A 26 5.21 -9.95 -7.92
C CYS A 26 4.16 -10.23 -9.00
N ASP A 27 3.03 -10.80 -8.59
CA ASP A 27 1.87 -11.04 -9.45
C ASP A 27 0.95 -9.80 -9.53
N LEU A 28 1.07 -8.89 -8.58
CA LEU A 28 0.31 -7.64 -8.46
C LEU A 28 1.12 -6.64 -7.65
N ILE A 29 0.97 -5.35 -7.94
CA ILE A 29 1.51 -4.27 -7.14
C ILE A 29 0.36 -3.41 -6.62
N ILE A 30 0.45 -2.96 -5.38
CA ILE A 30 -0.49 -2.02 -4.75
C ILE A 30 0.27 -0.77 -4.37
N HIS A 31 -0.19 0.41 -4.84
CA HIS A 31 0.34 1.71 -4.48
C HIS A 31 -0.70 2.48 -3.64
N ALA A 32 -0.39 2.72 -2.37
CA ALA A 32 -1.33 3.32 -1.42
C ALA A 32 -1.28 4.86 -1.38
N GLY A 33 -0.94 5.49 -2.51
CA GLY A 33 -1.05 6.95 -2.70
C GLY A 33 0.21 7.74 -2.39
N ASP A 34 0.08 9.03 -2.57
CA ASP A 34 1.09 10.09 -2.59
C ASP A 34 2.12 9.92 -3.73
N ASN A 35 1.83 10.68 -4.79
CA ASN A 35 2.42 10.66 -6.12
C ASN A 35 2.06 9.41 -6.92
N ILE A 36 0.77 9.30 -7.18
CA ILE A 36 0.17 8.19 -7.97
C ILE A 36 0.76 8.07 -9.39
N ASP A 37 1.31 9.17 -9.96
CA ASP A 37 2.03 9.14 -11.25
C ASP A 37 3.21 8.16 -11.22
N ASP A 38 3.79 7.91 -10.04
CA ASP A 38 4.86 6.92 -9.87
C ASP A 38 4.36 5.48 -10.11
N ALA A 39 3.05 5.22 -9.94
CA ALA A 39 2.45 3.92 -10.24
C ALA A 39 2.53 3.58 -11.75
N GLU A 40 2.35 4.58 -12.61
CA GLU A 40 2.53 4.41 -14.06
C GLU A 40 3.99 4.07 -14.40
N TYR A 41 4.95 4.78 -13.81
CA TYR A 41 6.37 4.47 -13.96
C TYR A 41 6.68 3.03 -13.52
N ILE A 42 6.16 2.60 -12.38
CA ILE A 42 6.36 1.24 -11.84
C ILE A 42 5.76 0.20 -12.79
N TYR A 43 4.55 0.43 -13.31
CA TYR A 43 3.93 -0.44 -14.30
C TYR A 43 4.84 -0.65 -15.52
N TYR A 44 5.34 0.42 -16.14
CA TYR A 44 6.23 0.31 -17.30
C TYR A 44 7.59 -0.32 -16.99
N ALA A 45 8.09 -0.14 -15.76
CA ALA A 45 9.39 -0.69 -15.36
C ALA A 45 9.32 -2.17 -14.97
N THR A 46 8.15 -2.68 -14.59
CA THR A 46 7.97 -4.05 -14.07
C THR A 46 7.17 -4.96 -15.00
N ASP A 47 6.29 -4.40 -15.84
CA ASP A 47 5.26 -5.10 -16.61
C ASP A 47 4.27 -5.87 -15.72
N VAL A 48 4.05 -5.38 -14.47
CA VAL A 48 3.13 -5.94 -13.47
C VAL A 48 1.98 -4.98 -13.26
N ASP A 49 0.75 -5.49 -13.20
CA ASP A 49 -0.44 -4.67 -12.92
C ASP A 49 -0.32 -3.93 -11.59
N VAL A 50 -0.68 -2.64 -11.60
CA VAL A 50 -0.66 -1.79 -10.41
C VAL A 50 -2.08 -1.34 -10.05
N LYS A 51 -2.53 -1.64 -8.83
CA LYS A 51 -3.71 -1.02 -8.24
C LYS A 51 -3.28 0.15 -7.37
N CYS A 52 -3.84 1.32 -7.62
CA CYS A 52 -3.44 2.54 -6.93
C CYS A 52 -4.63 3.38 -6.49
N VAL A 53 -4.40 4.24 -5.50
CA VAL A 53 -5.34 5.24 -5.01
C VAL A 53 -4.64 6.58 -4.83
N LYS A 54 -5.40 7.66 -4.84
CA LYS A 54 -4.86 8.99 -4.56
C LYS A 54 -4.53 9.19 -3.09
N GLY A 55 -3.41 9.87 -2.83
CA GLY A 55 -3.09 10.45 -1.55
C GLY A 55 -3.44 11.96 -1.48
N ASN A 56 -3.05 12.59 -0.39
CA ASN A 56 -3.26 14.03 -0.21
C ASN A 56 -2.33 14.90 -1.08
N CYS A 57 -1.27 14.33 -1.64
CA CYS A 57 -0.36 15.03 -2.57
C CYS A 57 -0.81 14.92 -4.04
N ASP A 58 -1.87 14.17 -4.35
CA ASP A 58 -2.33 13.87 -5.72
C ASP A 58 -3.50 14.77 -6.17
N LEU A 59 -3.36 16.09 -5.99
CA LEU A 59 -4.43 17.06 -6.21
C LEU A 59 -4.92 17.15 -7.66
N TYR A 60 -4.07 16.80 -8.62
CA TYR A 60 -4.34 16.96 -10.05
C TYR A 60 -4.84 15.69 -10.75
N ASN A 61 -4.78 14.54 -10.09
CA ASN A 61 -5.23 13.25 -10.63
C ASN A 61 -6.74 13.06 -10.38
N ILE A 62 -7.57 13.76 -11.15
CA ILE A 62 -9.02 13.88 -10.88
C ILE A 62 -9.74 12.54 -11.03
N ASP A 63 -9.35 11.72 -12.00
CA ASP A 63 -10.05 10.50 -12.39
C ASP A 63 -9.71 9.29 -11.48
N GLU A 64 -8.65 9.38 -10.70
CA GLU A 64 -8.22 8.27 -9.84
C GLU A 64 -8.98 8.25 -8.52
N PRO A 65 -9.32 7.05 -8.00
CA PRO A 65 -10.10 6.92 -6.77
C PRO A 65 -9.26 7.22 -5.52
N TYR A 66 -9.93 7.64 -4.44
CA TYR A 66 -9.34 7.74 -3.11
C TYR A 66 -9.34 6.40 -2.37
N GLU A 67 -10.24 5.50 -2.76
CA GLU A 67 -10.46 4.21 -2.11
C GLU A 67 -10.82 3.15 -3.15
N LEU A 68 -10.29 1.94 -2.95
CA LEU A 68 -10.63 0.78 -3.77
C LEU A 68 -10.96 -0.42 -2.87
N THR A 69 -11.99 -1.16 -3.26
CA THR A 69 -12.27 -2.48 -2.69
C THR A 69 -12.21 -3.52 -3.81
N PHE A 70 -11.43 -4.58 -3.61
CA PHE A 70 -11.23 -5.61 -4.62
C PHE A 70 -10.92 -6.97 -3.98
N LEU A 71 -11.03 -8.02 -4.76
CA LEU A 71 -10.70 -9.38 -4.36
C LEU A 71 -9.36 -9.79 -4.95
N VAL A 72 -8.56 -10.47 -4.14
CA VAL A 72 -7.37 -11.21 -4.57
C VAL A 72 -7.48 -12.61 -3.98
N LYS A 73 -7.62 -13.62 -4.83
CA LYS A 73 -8.05 -14.96 -4.42
C LYS A 73 -9.37 -14.86 -3.63
N ASP A 74 -9.38 -15.39 -2.40
CA ASP A 74 -10.51 -15.38 -1.47
C ASP A 74 -10.49 -14.20 -0.47
N LYS A 75 -9.50 -13.32 -0.55
CA LYS A 75 -9.32 -12.19 0.38
C LYS A 75 -9.85 -10.89 -0.21
N LYS A 76 -10.64 -10.19 0.59
CA LYS A 76 -11.18 -8.87 0.25
C LYS A 76 -10.28 -7.78 0.80
N PHE A 77 -9.75 -6.98 -0.10
CA PHE A 77 -8.89 -5.83 0.19
C PHE A 77 -9.68 -4.54 0.23
N PHE A 78 -9.29 -3.66 1.13
CA PHE A 78 -9.61 -2.25 1.10
C PHE A 78 -8.29 -1.47 1.02
N LEU A 79 -8.15 -0.66 -0.01
CA LEU A 79 -6.99 0.18 -0.28
C LEU A 79 -7.40 1.64 -0.17
N CYS A 80 -6.68 2.41 0.62
CA CYS A 80 -6.81 3.86 0.74
C CYS A 80 -5.45 4.48 1.07
N HIS A 81 -5.31 5.79 0.93
CA HIS A 81 -4.11 6.45 1.43
C HIS A 81 -4.13 6.62 2.96
N GLY A 82 -5.30 6.81 3.54
CA GLY A 82 -5.46 6.90 4.99
C GLY A 82 -5.65 8.31 5.54
N HIS A 83 -5.35 9.38 4.78
CA HIS A 83 -5.52 10.75 5.22
C HIS A 83 -6.99 11.12 5.51
N GLN A 84 -7.94 10.49 4.83
CA GLN A 84 -9.39 10.67 5.07
C GLN A 84 -9.92 9.84 6.24
N HIS A 85 -9.10 8.94 6.78
CA HIS A 85 -9.43 8.03 7.88
C HIS A 85 -8.69 8.34 9.19
N ASP A 86 -8.04 9.51 9.28
CA ASP A 86 -7.34 9.97 10.47
C ASP A 86 -6.32 8.96 11.03
N VAL A 87 -5.67 8.17 10.15
CA VAL A 87 -4.77 7.05 10.52
C VAL A 87 -3.56 7.46 11.37
N LYS A 88 -3.27 8.75 11.48
CA LYS A 88 -2.26 9.28 12.42
C LYS A 88 -2.70 9.22 13.88
N TRP A 89 -4.00 9.14 14.14
CA TRP A 89 -4.59 9.20 15.47
C TRP A 89 -5.17 7.86 15.93
N GLY A 90 -5.39 6.93 15.01
CA GLY A 90 -5.92 5.61 15.33
C GLY A 90 -6.47 4.86 14.13
N TYR A 91 -7.15 3.74 14.41
CA TYR A 91 -7.68 2.84 13.38
C TYR A 91 -9.20 2.74 13.37
N ASP A 92 -9.90 3.47 14.23
CA ASP A 92 -11.35 3.32 14.44
C ASP A 92 -12.15 3.49 13.15
N SER A 93 -11.77 4.47 12.31
CA SER A 93 -12.39 4.70 11.01
C SER A 93 -12.16 3.51 10.06
N LEU A 94 -10.92 3.03 9.95
CA LEU A 94 -10.59 1.89 9.09
C LEU A 94 -11.19 0.57 9.59
N ILE A 95 -11.25 0.37 10.91
CA ILE A 95 -11.92 -0.80 11.53
C ILE A 95 -13.40 -0.78 11.19
N LYS A 96 -14.04 0.38 11.27
CA LYS A 96 -15.45 0.53 10.90
C LYS A 96 -15.68 0.18 9.43
N VAL A 97 -14.88 0.76 8.52
CA VAL A 97 -14.98 0.47 7.08
C VAL A 97 -14.78 -1.02 6.80
N ALA A 98 -13.79 -1.64 7.44
CA ALA A 98 -13.50 -3.06 7.25
C ALA A 98 -14.66 -3.95 7.70
N LYS A 99 -15.27 -3.66 8.85
CA LYS A 99 -16.42 -4.40 9.36
C LYS A 99 -17.67 -4.22 8.49
N ASP A 100 -17.98 -2.98 8.11
CA ASP A 100 -19.16 -2.66 7.30
C ASP A 100 -19.11 -3.31 5.91
N ASN A 101 -17.92 -3.57 5.39
CA ASN A 101 -17.69 -4.11 4.05
C ASN A 101 -17.14 -5.54 4.02
N ASN A 102 -17.00 -6.21 5.16
CA ASN A 102 -16.41 -7.55 5.29
C ASN A 102 -15.02 -7.64 4.61
N VAL A 103 -14.13 -6.73 4.96
CA VAL A 103 -12.75 -6.65 4.46
C VAL A 103 -11.84 -7.52 5.30
N ASP A 104 -10.95 -8.28 4.65
CA ASP A 104 -9.94 -9.12 5.31
C ASP A 104 -8.62 -8.37 5.52
N ILE A 105 -8.25 -7.52 4.54
CA ILE A 105 -6.95 -6.83 4.50
C ILE A 105 -7.16 -5.35 4.15
N VAL A 106 -6.67 -4.47 5.00
CA VAL A 106 -6.63 -3.03 4.79
C VAL A 106 -5.19 -2.61 4.46
N VAL A 107 -4.98 -2.00 3.29
CA VAL A 107 -3.70 -1.41 2.89
C VAL A 107 -3.83 0.11 2.90
N TYR A 108 -2.89 0.78 3.56
CA TYR A 108 -2.88 2.24 3.67
C TYR A 108 -1.45 2.80 3.75
N GLY A 109 -1.28 4.11 3.57
CA GLY A 109 -0.01 4.83 3.63
C GLY A 109 -0.04 5.99 4.63
N HIS A 110 0.35 7.19 4.18
CA HIS A 110 0.24 8.49 4.84
C HIS A 110 1.07 8.70 6.11
N THR A 111 1.19 7.70 6.97
CA THR A 111 1.97 7.85 8.20
C THR A 111 3.47 7.78 7.96
N HIS A 112 3.89 7.15 6.86
CA HIS A 112 5.28 6.81 6.52
C HIS A 112 5.95 5.89 7.55
N ILE A 113 5.17 5.21 8.37
CA ILE A 113 5.64 4.28 9.40
C ILE A 113 5.13 2.89 9.03
N PRO A 114 6.00 1.90 8.86
CA PRO A 114 5.57 0.55 8.49
C PRO A 114 4.76 -0.09 9.61
N VAL A 115 3.68 -0.76 9.22
CA VAL A 115 2.79 -1.48 10.12
C VAL A 115 2.35 -2.78 9.46
N TYR A 116 2.45 -3.88 10.20
CA TYR A 116 1.78 -5.15 9.92
C TYR A 116 1.15 -5.67 11.20
N LYS A 117 -0.16 -5.65 11.27
CA LYS A 117 -0.88 -6.12 12.47
C LYS A 117 -2.30 -6.57 12.17
N THR A 118 -2.84 -7.43 13.00
CA THR A 118 -4.24 -7.86 12.94
C THR A 118 -5.03 -7.29 14.10
N ILE A 119 -6.18 -6.68 13.79
CA ILE A 119 -7.14 -6.15 14.77
C ILE A 119 -8.51 -6.69 14.37
N ASP A 120 -9.23 -7.33 15.28
CA ASP A 120 -10.58 -7.87 15.05
C ASP A 120 -10.67 -8.75 13.78
N ASN A 121 -9.68 -9.61 13.55
CA ASN A 121 -9.51 -10.47 12.38
C ASN A 121 -9.27 -9.75 11.03
N VAL A 122 -9.05 -8.45 11.04
CA VAL A 122 -8.65 -7.67 9.87
C VAL A 122 -7.15 -7.39 9.92
N THR A 123 -6.45 -7.68 8.84
CA THR A 123 -5.01 -7.39 8.72
C THR A 123 -4.81 -5.97 8.18
N PHE A 124 -4.06 -5.15 8.91
CA PHE A 124 -3.70 -3.79 8.55
C PHE A 124 -2.25 -3.74 8.10
N ILE A 125 -2.02 -3.19 6.91
CA ILE A 125 -0.70 -3.09 6.29
C ILE A 125 -0.42 -1.64 5.89
N ASN A 126 0.67 -1.09 6.42
CA ASN A 126 1.30 0.11 5.90
C ASN A 126 2.73 -0.24 5.51
N PRO A 127 3.15 -0.05 4.26
CA PRO A 127 4.48 -0.45 3.82
C PRO A 127 5.60 0.52 4.26
N GLY A 128 5.25 1.60 4.95
CA GLY A 128 6.15 2.70 5.20
C GLY A 128 6.23 3.68 4.02
N SER A 129 7.38 4.29 3.82
CA SER A 129 7.64 5.19 2.69
C SER A 129 8.97 4.85 2.02
N LEU A 130 8.96 4.80 0.70
CA LEU A 130 10.18 4.66 -0.11
C LEU A 130 11.06 5.92 -0.09
N THR A 131 10.55 7.04 0.42
CA THR A 131 11.27 8.33 0.29
C THR A 131 11.47 9.05 1.62
N TYR A 132 10.43 9.20 2.41
CA TYR A 132 10.43 9.98 3.64
C TYR A 132 9.97 9.16 4.84
N PRO A 133 10.75 8.15 5.29
CA PRO A 133 10.38 7.36 6.46
C PRO A 133 10.22 8.28 7.67
N ARG A 134 9.35 7.90 8.61
CA ARG A 134 9.10 8.64 9.85
C ARG A 134 9.27 7.73 11.06
N GLY A 135 9.39 8.37 12.23
CA GLY A 135 9.77 7.65 13.44
C GLY A 135 11.22 7.16 13.32
N GLU A 136 11.50 5.97 13.80
CA GLU A 136 12.80 5.31 13.70
C GLU A 136 12.85 4.28 12.56
N SER A 137 11.95 4.42 11.54
CA SER A 137 11.88 3.49 10.42
C SER A 137 12.87 3.84 9.30
N ASP A 138 13.27 2.83 8.55
CA ASP A 138 14.01 2.99 7.31
C ASP A 138 13.06 3.21 6.12
N LYS A 139 13.62 3.56 4.96
CA LYS A 139 12.88 3.49 3.69
C LYS A 139 12.48 2.05 3.43
N SER A 140 11.19 1.82 3.23
CA SER A 140 10.65 0.48 3.14
C SER A 140 9.50 0.37 2.16
N PHE A 141 9.24 -0.87 1.76
CA PHE A 141 8.06 -1.36 1.09
C PHE A 141 7.77 -2.78 1.59
N GLY A 142 6.66 -3.38 1.17
CA GLY A 142 6.27 -4.70 1.63
C GLY A 142 6.06 -5.71 0.52
N ILE A 143 6.29 -6.98 0.82
CA ILE A 143 5.87 -8.13 0.01
C ILE A 143 4.87 -8.95 0.82
N LEU A 144 3.65 -9.03 0.34
CA LEU A 144 2.59 -9.86 0.90
C LEU A 144 2.47 -11.13 0.06
N THR A 145 2.57 -12.27 0.69
CA THR A 145 2.34 -13.58 0.04
C THR A 145 1.03 -14.19 0.54
N ILE A 146 0.16 -14.56 -0.40
CA ILE A 146 -1.10 -15.24 -0.13
C ILE A 146 -1.04 -16.62 -0.79
N ASP A 147 -0.86 -17.64 0.04
CA ASP A 147 -0.93 -19.07 -0.35
C ASP A 147 -1.90 -19.77 0.62
N ASP A 148 -1.54 -20.90 1.20
CA ASP A 148 -2.35 -21.54 2.25
C ASP A 148 -2.42 -20.66 3.51
N ASP A 149 -1.32 -19.92 3.77
CA ASP A 149 -1.21 -18.92 4.83
C ASP A 149 -0.91 -17.54 4.23
N ILE A 150 -1.14 -16.49 5.01
CA ILE A 150 -0.77 -15.09 4.68
C ILE A 150 0.53 -14.76 5.41
N SER A 151 1.54 -14.32 4.66
CA SER A 151 2.79 -13.82 5.22
C SER A 151 3.15 -12.45 4.63
N TYR A 152 3.81 -11.63 5.43
CA TYR A 152 4.25 -10.29 5.04
C TYR A 152 5.71 -10.09 5.42
N GLU A 153 6.46 -9.54 4.50
CA GLU A 153 7.86 -9.17 4.67
C GLU A 153 8.04 -7.67 4.40
N GLU A 154 8.58 -6.94 5.38
CA GLU A 154 9.03 -5.56 5.20
C GLU A 154 10.42 -5.57 4.58
N ILE A 155 10.57 -4.93 3.41
CA ILE A 155 11.85 -4.80 2.70
C ILE A 155 12.40 -3.40 2.93
N LYS A 156 13.59 -3.30 3.52
CA LYS A 156 14.33 -2.04 3.73
C LYS A 156 15.31 -1.80 2.59
N ILE A 157 15.41 -0.53 2.13
CA ILE A 157 16.26 -0.14 0.98
C ILE A 157 17.25 0.98 1.30
#